data_a6737a7e148f97bc44645d68cc479f9c
#
_entry.id   a6737a7e148f97bc44645d68cc479f9c
#
_cell.length_a   1.000
_cell.length_b   1.000
_cell.length_c   1.000
_cell.angle_alpha   90.00
_cell.angle_beta   90.00
_cell.angle_gamma   90.00
#
_symmetry.space_group_name_H-M   'P 1'
#
loop_
_entity.id
_entity.type
_entity.pdbx_description
1 polymer ?
#
loop_
_entity_poly.entity_id
_entity_poly.type
_entity_poly.pdbx_seq_one_letter_code
_entity_poly.pdbx_strand_id
1 'polypeptide(L)'
;MRILMSPQVRADEKRFEFEFSGEAITAAFDDSTDVFDFSGFPDGEVDFSMIETVLECNPILKAQRVDGTLSVELLNFISEDASEAEKFPEWEEF
;
A
#
# COMPACT_ATOMS: atom_id res chain seq x y z
N MET A 1 -5.49 3.95 10.87
CA MET A 1 -4.87 2.96 9.98
C MET A 1 -3.36 3.12 10.01
N ARG A 2 -2.64 2.04 10.14
CA ARG A 2 -1.17 2.05 10.17
C ARG A 2 -0.65 1.58 8.81
N ILE A 3 0.31 2.32 8.26
CA ILE A 3 0.86 2.04 6.93
C ILE A 3 2.38 1.89 7.01
N LEU A 4 2.89 0.85 6.37
CA LEU A 4 4.32 0.67 6.12
C LEU A 4 4.55 0.63 4.61
N MET A 5 5.39 1.55 4.12
CA MET A 5 5.79 1.56 2.72
C MET A 5 6.99 0.63 2.54
N SER A 6 6.84 -0.44 1.76
CA SER A 6 7.91 -1.40 1.50
C SER A 6 8.63 -1.00 0.21
N PRO A 7 9.88 -0.53 0.28
CA PRO A 7 10.57 0.03 -0.88
C PRO A 7 11.09 -1.05 -1.83
N GLN A 8 10.95 -0.78 -3.13
CA GLN A 8 11.54 -1.58 -4.19
C GLN A 8 12.08 -0.66 -5.28
N VAL A 9 13.34 -0.83 -5.65
CA VAL A 9 13.96 -0.02 -6.69
C VAL A 9 13.39 -0.41 -8.05
N ARG A 10 13.03 0.62 -8.84
CA ARG A 10 12.52 0.45 -10.20
C ARG A 10 13.24 1.40 -11.14
N ALA A 11 13.84 0.86 -12.20
CA ALA A 11 14.69 1.61 -13.12
C ALA A 11 13.92 2.51 -14.10
N ASP A 12 12.64 2.20 -14.37
CA ASP A 12 11.81 2.97 -15.31
C ASP A 12 11.16 4.21 -14.70
N GLU A 13 11.46 4.51 -13.44
CA GLU A 13 10.96 5.65 -12.68
C GLU A 13 9.44 5.70 -12.48
N LYS A 14 8.71 4.66 -12.83
CA LYS A 14 7.28 4.56 -12.55
C LYS A 14 7.05 4.36 -11.06
N ARG A 15 6.08 5.06 -10.50
CA ARG A 15 5.79 5.04 -9.06
C ARG A 15 4.29 4.95 -8.80
N PHE A 16 3.95 4.41 -7.63
CA PHE A 16 2.60 4.53 -7.10
C PHE A 16 2.40 5.90 -6.47
N GLU A 17 1.19 6.44 -6.61
CA GLU A 17 0.70 7.57 -5.84
C GLU A 17 -0.43 7.07 -4.95
N PHE A 18 -0.37 7.36 -3.66
CA PHE A 18 -1.35 6.90 -2.70
C PHE A 18 -2.09 8.05 -2.03
N GLU A 19 -3.39 7.88 -1.83
CA GLU A 19 -4.20 8.75 -0.99
C GLU A 19 -4.91 7.89 0.05
N PHE A 20 -5.01 8.38 1.27
CA PHE A 20 -5.61 7.67 2.39
C PHE A 20 -6.85 8.41 2.89
N SER A 21 -7.96 7.70 3.04
CA SER A 21 -9.20 8.25 3.56
C SER A 21 -9.89 7.21 4.43
N GLY A 22 -9.89 7.43 5.76
CA GLY A 22 -10.40 6.42 6.69
C GLY A 22 -9.62 5.12 6.58
N GLU A 23 -10.29 4.03 6.21
CA GLU A 23 -9.65 2.73 5.96
C GLU A 23 -9.62 2.37 4.47
N ALA A 24 -9.73 3.38 3.61
CA ALA A 24 -9.63 3.21 2.16
C ALA A 24 -8.32 3.77 1.65
N ILE A 25 -7.69 3.05 0.73
CA ILE A 25 -6.45 3.44 0.08
C ILE A 25 -6.72 3.57 -1.42
N THR A 26 -6.47 4.76 -1.97
CA THR A 26 -6.53 4.99 -3.41
C THR A 26 -5.11 4.92 -3.95
N ALA A 27 -4.87 4.03 -4.89
CA ALA A 27 -3.57 3.84 -5.51
C ALA A 27 -3.64 4.15 -6.99
N ALA A 28 -2.73 4.98 -7.47
CA ALA A 28 -2.58 5.28 -8.90
C ALA A 28 -1.22 4.80 -9.37
N PHE A 29 -1.20 4.15 -10.52
CA PHE A 29 0.01 3.68 -11.15
C PHE A 29 -0.14 3.82 -12.67
N ASP A 30 0.79 4.59 -13.27
CA ASP A 30 0.72 4.95 -14.69
C ASP A 30 -0.63 5.66 -14.97
N ASP A 31 -1.45 5.16 -15.89
CA ASP A 31 -2.74 5.76 -16.24
C ASP A 31 -3.93 5.11 -15.53
N SER A 32 -3.66 4.21 -14.58
CA SER A 32 -4.69 3.44 -13.89
C SER A 32 -4.81 3.84 -12.41
N THR A 33 -6.02 3.83 -11.90
CA THR A 33 -6.31 4.11 -10.49
C THR A 33 -7.27 3.06 -9.96
N ASP A 34 -7.04 2.62 -8.71
CA ASP A 34 -7.92 1.70 -8.02
C ASP A 34 -8.08 2.10 -6.56
N VAL A 35 -9.17 1.69 -5.94
CA VAL A 35 -9.46 1.96 -4.53
C VAL A 35 -9.56 0.64 -3.77
N PHE A 36 -8.82 0.55 -2.66
CA PHE A 36 -8.83 -0.60 -1.76
C PHE A 36 -9.50 -0.17 -0.45
N ASP A 37 -10.74 -0.59 -0.23
CA ASP A 37 -11.51 -0.26 0.97
C ASP A 37 -11.51 -1.46 1.93
N PHE A 38 -10.87 -1.28 3.09
CA PHE A 38 -10.73 -2.33 4.10
C PHE A 38 -11.75 -2.20 5.23
N SER A 39 -12.66 -1.23 5.18
CA SER A 39 -13.60 -0.95 6.28
C SER A 39 -14.53 -2.12 6.60
N GLY A 40 -14.81 -2.98 5.63
CA GLY A 40 -15.68 -4.14 5.81
C GLY A 40 -15.00 -5.42 6.27
N PHE A 41 -13.67 -5.43 6.41
CA PHE A 41 -12.93 -6.64 6.80
C PHE A 41 -12.87 -6.82 8.31
N PRO A 42 -13.12 -8.06 8.83
CA PRO A 42 -13.02 -8.35 10.25
C PRO A 42 -11.56 -8.44 10.72
N ASP A 43 -11.37 -8.61 12.04
CA ASP A 43 -10.06 -8.88 12.60
C ASP A 43 -9.44 -10.13 11.97
N GLY A 44 -8.12 -10.10 11.78
CA GLY A 44 -7.35 -11.17 11.16
C GLY A 44 -6.61 -10.69 9.91
N GLU A 45 -5.96 -11.61 9.22
CA GLU A 45 -5.29 -11.31 7.96
C GLU A 45 -6.29 -11.23 6.82
N VAL A 46 -6.06 -10.26 5.93
CA VAL A 46 -6.84 -10.15 4.69
C VAL A 46 -6.25 -11.12 3.67
N ASP A 47 -7.11 -11.94 3.07
CA ASP A 47 -6.70 -12.87 2.00
C ASP A 47 -6.58 -12.11 0.68
N PHE A 48 -5.36 -12.00 0.17
CA PHE A 48 -5.09 -11.28 -1.08
C PHE A 48 -5.70 -11.93 -2.31
N SER A 49 -6.03 -13.21 -2.26
CA SER A 49 -6.73 -13.85 -3.37
C SER A 49 -8.12 -13.25 -3.58
N MET A 50 -8.64 -12.54 -2.58
CA MET A 50 -9.93 -11.86 -2.65
C MET A 50 -9.80 -10.39 -3.09
N ILE A 51 -8.58 -9.88 -3.26
CA ILE A 51 -8.33 -8.51 -3.70
C ILE A 51 -8.00 -8.51 -5.18
N GLU A 52 -8.92 -7.99 -5.98
CA GLU A 52 -8.68 -7.80 -7.41
C GLU A 52 -8.31 -6.34 -7.68
N THR A 53 -7.46 -6.11 -8.66
CA THR A 53 -7.07 -4.77 -9.05
C THR A 53 -6.93 -4.64 -10.56
N VAL A 54 -7.25 -3.43 -11.06
CA VAL A 54 -7.00 -3.05 -12.46
C VAL A 54 -5.58 -2.55 -12.69
N LEU A 55 -4.80 -2.39 -11.63
CA LEU A 55 -3.42 -1.92 -11.72
C LEU A 55 -2.51 -3.02 -12.25
N GLU A 56 -1.45 -2.63 -12.95
CA GLU A 56 -0.42 -3.54 -13.46
C GLU A 56 0.20 -4.37 -12.35
N CYS A 57 0.43 -3.75 -11.18
CA CYS A 57 0.94 -4.41 -9.98
C CYS A 57 -0.02 -4.17 -8.82
N ASN A 58 -0.28 -5.20 -8.01
CA ASN A 58 -1.05 -5.02 -6.78
C ASN A 58 -0.15 -4.39 -5.72
N PRO A 59 -0.45 -3.17 -5.23
CA PRO A 59 0.38 -2.50 -4.23
C PRO A 59 0.21 -3.04 -2.82
N ILE A 60 -0.84 -3.82 -2.56
CA ILE A 60 -1.09 -4.36 -1.22
C ILE A 60 -0.25 -5.62 -1.02
N LEU A 61 0.79 -5.53 -0.18
CA LEU A 61 1.66 -6.66 0.14
C LEU A 61 1.11 -7.47 1.31
N LYS A 62 0.53 -6.79 2.30
CA LYS A 62 -0.03 -7.42 3.48
C LYS A 62 -1.05 -6.48 4.11
N ALA A 63 -2.13 -7.03 4.61
CA ALA A 63 -3.11 -6.27 5.40
C ALA A 63 -3.65 -7.17 6.50
N GLN A 64 -3.80 -6.60 7.70
CA GLN A 64 -4.37 -7.31 8.83
C GLN A 64 -5.04 -6.33 9.79
N ARG A 65 -6.06 -6.81 10.49
CA ARG A 65 -6.71 -6.05 11.56
C ARG A 65 -6.51 -6.79 12.87
N VAL A 66 -5.95 -6.09 13.86
CA VAL A 66 -5.72 -6.63 15.20
C VAL A 66 -6.36 -5.68 16.21
N ASP A 67 -7.30 -6.19 17.00
CA ASP A 67 -8.04 -5.40 17.99
C ASP A 67 -8.63 -4.11 17.40
N GLY A 68 -9.20 -4.23 16.21
CA GLY A 68 -9.82 -3.11 15.50
C GLY A 68 -8.84 -2.20 14.76
N THR A 69 -7.55 -2.37 14.92
CA THR A 69 -6.54 -1.54 14.23
C THR A 69 -6.09 -2.20 12.93
N LEU A 70 -6.29 -1.51 11.83
CA LEU A 70 -5.87 -1.95 10.50
C LEU A 70 -4.40 -1.57 10.26
N SER A 71 -3.59 -2.55 9.84
CA SER A 71 -2.20 -2.34 9.44
C SER A 71 -2.03 -2.86 8.01
N VAL A 72 -1.48 -2.04 7.14
CA VAL A 72 -1.29 -2.37 5.71
C VAL A 72 0.16 -2.12 5.32
N GLU A 73 0.76 -3.09 4.65
CA GLU A 73 2.07 -2.96 4.03
C GLU A 73 1.89 -2.76 2.53
N LEU A 74 2.43 -1.65 2.02
CA LEU A 74 2.27 -1.25 0.62
C LEU A 74 3.60 -1.35 -0.13
N LEU A 75 3.52 -1.81 -1.38
CA LEU A 75 4.65 -1.77 -2.30
C LEU A 75 4.89 -0.32 -2.73
N ASN A 76 6.09 0.19 -2.53
CA ASN A 76 6.47 1.54 -2.90
C ASN A 76 7.68 1.51 -3.83
N PHE A 77 7.49 1.85 -5.10
CA PHE A 77 8.60 1.93 -6.04
C PHE A 77 9.41 3.21 -5.81
N ILE A 78 10.73 3.06 -5.69
CA ILE A 78 11.66 4.16 -5.46
C ILE A 78 12.76 4.14 -6.52
N SER A 79 13.49 5.26 -6.66
CA SER A 79 14.67 5.33 -7.53
C SER A 79 15.92 4.86 -6.77
N GLU A 80 17.00 4.58 -7.50
CA GLU A 80 18.28 4.15 -6.91
C GLU A 80 18.88 5.20 -5.99
N ASP A 81 18.60 6.47 -6.24
CA ASP A 81 19.11 7.62 -5.46
C ASP A 81 18.06 8.16 -4.47
N ALA A 82 17.07 7.35 -4.10
CA ALA A 82 16.08 7.73 -3.11
C ALA A 82 16.71 8.05 -1.75
N SER A 83 16.03 8.89 -0.96
CA SER A 83 16.48 9.27 0.38
C SER A 83 16.51 8.06 1.32
N GLU A 84 17.24 8.18 2.43
CA GLU A 84 17.25 7.13 3.46
C GLU A 84 15.86 6.89 4.04
N ALA A 85 15.05 7.94 4.17
CA ALA A 85 13.68 7.81 4.66
C ALA A 85 12.81 6.94 3.73
N GLU A 86 13.03 7.01 2.41
CA GLU A 86 12.34 6.17 1.44
C GLU A 86 12.85 4.73 1.44
N LYS A 87 14.17 4.53 1.67
CA LYS A 87 14.80 3.21 1.68
C LYS A 87 14.57 2.44 2.98
N PHE A 88 14.39 3.15 4.09
CA PHE A 88 14.21 2.57 5.44
C PHE A 88 12.99 3.17 6.11
N PRO A 89 11.79 2.86 5.62
CA PRO A 89 10.56 3.44 6.16
C PRO A 89 10.19 2.87 7.51
N GLU A 90 9.38 3.63 8.25
CA GLU A 90 8.79 3.22 9.51
C GLU A 90 7.26 3.19 9.37
N TRP A 91 6.58 2.51 10.30
CA TRP A 91 5.13 2.53 10.36
C TRP A 91 4.63 3.96 10.66
N GLU A 92 3.63 4.40 9.91
CA GLU A 92 3.00 5.70 10.07
C GLU A 92 1.50 5.54 10.26
N GLU A 93 0.90 6.46 11.03
CA GLU A 93 -0.54 6.51 11.25
C GLU A 93 -1.20 7.43 10.22
N PHE A 94 -2.31 6.98 9.68
CA PHE A 94 -3.14 7.74 8.77
C PHE A 94 -4.61 7.73 9.16
#